data_09956a031bd8b4cf0576d5601c6ffd0d
#
_entry.id   09956a031bd8b4cf0576d5601c6ffd0d
#
_cell.length_a   1.000
_cell.length_b   1.000
_cell.length_c   1.000
_cell.angle_alpha   90.00
_cell.angle_beta   90.00
_cell.angle_gamma   90.00
#
_symmetry.space_group_name_H-M   'P 1'
#
loop_
_entity.id
_entity.type
_entity.pdbx_description
1 polymer ?
#
loop_
_entity_poly.entity_id
_entity_poly.type
_entity_poly.pdbx_seq_one_letter_code
_entity_poly.pdbx_strand_id
1 'polypeptide(L)'
;MLDRAEDFLGRVTFVTGPEKHCGKTTFLNRALALVRAAGERPAFLSVGYDGEARDSLSAARKPSVPVAAGDVVVSAERFLRDGRILPEILETLPGGSAFGRICVARANRSGRIVLVGPEGNQGVSRVLSFLRDEGAARTILVDGAINRITQVASWPGARFVFVLRTDAAGLDKAARQARRLSLLSTLKPVPAGFGAGEGEVLLAGPLTAATAAALPESVRGVSVEDFTKVFLEDGELRSFLSGRALFVGTPIECAGIVAVLRGVSRQTFLSRLDEGTASRVVFNPYELSPEAAA
;
A
#
# COMPACT_ATOMS: atom_id res chain seq x y z
N MET A 1 -14.13 4.25 9.19
CA MET A 1 -12.77 4.43 8.63
C MET A 1 -12.62 3.52 7.42
N LEU A 2 -12.09 4.03 6.33
CA LEU A 2 -11.93 3.34 5.03
C LEU A 2 -13.25 2.85 4.37
N ASP A 3 -14.36 3.38 4.78
CA ASP A 3 -15.71 3.04 4.32
C ASP A 3 -16.42 4.22 3.64
N ARG A 4 -15.78 5.40 3.61
CA ARG A 4 -16.28 6.63 3.01
C ARG A 4 -15.37 7.11 1.89
N ALA A 5 -15.92 7.86 0.95
CA ALA A 5 -15.17 8.45 -0.15
C ALA A 5 -14.08 9.41 0.35
N GLU A 6 -14.37 10.22 1.38
CA GLU A 6 -13.48 11.22 1.97
C GLU A 6 -12.18 10.60 2.49
N ASP A 7 -12.21 9.30 2.80
CA ASP A 7 -11.00 8.56 3.16
C ASP A 7 -9.99 8.47 2.01
N PHE A 8 -10.41 8.71 0.76
CA PHE A 8 -9.58 8.55 -0.43
C PHE A 8 -9.45 9.82 -1.28
N LEU A 9 -10.45 10.70 -1.24
CA LEU A 9 -10.52 11.88 -2.11
C LEU A 9 -9.29 12.79 -1.99
N GLY A 10 -8.77 13.20 -3.15
CA GLY A 10 -7.63 14.11 -3.25
C GLY A 10 -6.29 13.54 -2.75
N ARG A 11 -6.17 12.23 -2.63
CA ARG A 11 -5.00 11.57 -2.02
C ARG A 11 -4.41 10.49 -2.91
N VAL A 12 -3.14 10.20 -2.69
CA VAL A 12 -2.47 9.00 -3.20
C VAL A 12 -2.52 7.93 -2.13
N THR A 13 -3.26 6.85 -2.38
CA THR A 13 -3.44 5.75 -1.43
C THR A 13 -2.93 4.45 -2.03
N PHE A 14 -1.93 3.86 -1.38
CA PHE A 14 -1.41 2.54 -1.75
C PHE A 14 -2.17 1.45 -1.00
N VAL A 15 -2.66 0.47 -1.74
CA VAL A 15 -3.30 -0.73 -1.19
C VAL A 15 -2.27 -1.83 -1.14
N THR A 16 -1.79 -2.17 0.06
CA THR A 16 -0.67 -3.10 0.27
C THR A 16 -1.10 -4.31 1.08
N GLY A 17 -0.27 -5.33 1.13
CA GLY A 17 -0.52 -6.51 1.95
C GLY A 17 0.64 -7.49 1.92
N PRO A 18 0.73 -8.44 2.90
CA PRO A 18 1.89 -9.30 3.08
C PRO A 18 2.03 -10.35 1.99
N GLU A 19 0.93 -10.76 1.38
CA GLU A 19 0.88 -11.94 0.51
C GLU A 19 0.01 -11.69 -0.73
N LYS A 20 0.18 -12.54 -1.75
CA LYS A 20 -0.77 -12.65 -2.86
C LYS A 20 -2.13 -13.13 -2.31
N HIS A 21 -3.22 -12.72 -2.95
CA HIS A 21 -4.59 -13.15 -2.60
C HIS A 21 -5.10 -12.77 -1.20
N CYS A 22 -4.47 -11.83 -0.50
CA CYS A 22 -4.98 -11.36 0.80
C CYS A 22 -6.19 -10.41 0.71
N GLY A 23 -6.66 -10.05 -0.51
CA GLY A 23 -7.84 -9.22 -0.71
C GLY A 23 -7.55 -7.78 -1.18
N LYS A 24 -6.30 -7.43 -1.53
CA LYS A 24 -5.92 -6.09 -2.02
C LYS A 24 -6.81 -5.59 -3.15
N THR A 25 -6.93 -6.36 -4.23
CA THR A 25 -7.73 -5.96 -5.39
C THR A 25 -9.23 -5.85 -5.07
N THR A 26 -9.73 -6.66 -4.14
CA THR A 26 -11.13 -6.54 -3.65
C THR A 26 -11.31 -5.20 -2.92
N PHE A 27 -10.38 -4.85 -2.04
CA PHE A 27 -10.40 -3.56 -1.35
C PHE A 27 -10.24 -2.39 -2.33
N LEU A 28 -9.31 -2.48 -3.28
CA LEU A 28 -9.14 -1.48 -4.35
C LEU A 28 -10.47 -1.23 -5.08
N ASN A 29 -11.16 -2.30 -5.49
CA ASN A 29 -12.45 -2.20 -6.18
C ASN A 29 -13.50 -1.48 -5.35
N ARG A 30 -13.54 -1.73 -4.02
CA ARG A 30 -14.43 -1.02 -3.11
C ARG A 30 -14.05 0.47 -3.02
N ALA A 31 -12.78 0.78 -2.81
CA ALA A 31 -12.32 2.17 -2.75
C ALA A 31 -12.65 2.94 -4.04
N LEU A 32 -12.43 2.31 -5.21
CA LEU A 32 -12.84 2.88 -6.51
C LEU A 32 -14.34 3.13 -6.57
N ALA A 33 -15.16 2.20 -6.08
CA ALA A 33 -16.62 2.37 -6.06
C ALA A 33 -17.06 3.54 -5.18
N LEU A 34 -16.45 3.70 -3.99
CA LEU A 34 -16.72 4.83 -3.09
C LEU A 34 -16.36 6.18 -3.73
N VAL A 35 -15.18 6.27 -4.32
CA VAL A 35 -14.71 7.49 -5.00
C VAL A 35 -15.63 7.87 -6.15
N ARG A 36 -16.04 6.90 -6.97
CA ARG A 36 -16.98 7.12 -8.09
C ARG A 36 -18.36 7.53 -7.61
N ALA A 37 -18.86 6.94 -6.51
CA ALA A 37 -20.15 7.31 -5.92
C ALA A 37 -20.16 8.77 -5.42
N ALA A 38 -19.02 9.32 -5.04
CA ALA A 38 -18.86 10.74 -4.70
C ALA A 38 -18.71 11.67 -5.92
N GLY A 39 -18.85 11.14 -7.14
CA GLY A 39 -18.76 11.93 -8.38
C GLY A 39 -17.34 12.14 -8.91
N GLU A 40 -16.31 11.64 -8.22
CA GLU A 40 -14.90 11.75 -8.64
C GLU A 40 -14.52 10.67 -9.67
N ARG A 41 -13.52 11.00 -10.49
CA ARG A 41 -12.91 10.09 -11.44
C ARG A 41 -11.49 9.75 -11.01
N PRO A 42 -11.28 8.58 -10.38
CA PRO A 42 -9.98 8.20 -9.84
C PRO A 42 -9.00 7.83 -10.96
N ALA A 43 -7.72 8.00 -10.66
CA ALA A 43 -6.68 7.25 -11.33
C ALA A 43 -6.32 5.99 -10.53
N PHE A 44 -5.99 4.90 -11.23
CA PHE A 44 -5.51 3.71 -10.56
C PHE A 44 -4.53 2.90 -11.40
N LEU A 45 -3.59 2.28 -10.70
CA LEU A 45 -2.50 1.52 -11.28
C LEU A 45 -2.08 0.37 -10.35
N SER A 46 -1.33 -0.58 -10.89
CA SER A 46 -0.54 -1.49 -10.07
C SER A 46 0.92 -1.09 -10.10
N VAL A 47 1.69 -1.54 -9.11
CA VAL A 47 3.14 -1.40 -9.12
C VAL A 47 3.75 -2.68 -9.66
N GLY A 48 4.45 -2.55 -10.78
CA GLY A 48 5.11 -3.63 -11.47
C GLY A 48 4.12 -4.69 -12.00
N TYR A 49 4.68 -5.69 -12.58
CA TYR A 49 4.04 -6.96 -12.83
C TYR A 49 4.55 -7.93 -11.76
N ASP A 50 3.66 -8.56 -10.98
CA ASP A 50 4.04 -9.66 -10.10
C ASP A 50 4.36 -10.89 -10.96
N GLY A 51 5.35 -10.75 -11.81
CA GLY A 51 5.83 -11.76 -12.72
C GLY A 51 7.29 -12.02 -12.39
N GLU A 52 7.56 -13.11 -11.74
CA GLU A 52 8.72 -13.89 -12.15
C GLU A 52 8.59 -14.05 -13.67
N ALA A 53 9.70 -13.84 -14.41
CA ALA A 53 9.73 -13.91 -15.89
C ALA A 53 9.21 -15.24 -16.49
N ARG A 54 8.75 -16.17 -15.67
CA ARG A 54 8.13 -17.46 -15.99
C ARG A 54 6.61 -17.46 -16.07
N ASP A 55 5.93 -16.40 -15.60
CA ASP A 55 4.47 -16.34 -15.54
C ASP A 55 3.83 -15.51 -16.67
N SER A 56 4.48 -15.39 -17.83
CA SER A 56 3.88 -14.78 -19.02
C SER A 56 2.55 -15.45 -19.45
N LEU A 57 2.35 -16.72 -19.04
CA LEU A 57 1.08 -17.46 -19.19
C LEU A 57 0.06 -17.15 -18.07
N SER A 58 0.48 -16.56 -16.94
CA SER A 58 -0.39 -16.25 -15.79
C SER A 58 -1.08 -14.88 -15.88
N ALA A 59 -0.76 -14.03 -16.85
CA ALA A 59 -1.46 -12.75 -17.04
C ALA A 59 -2.97 -12.97 -17.23
N ALA A 60 -3.37 -14.09 -17.83
CA ALA A 60 -4.77 -14.48 -17.98
C ALA A 60 -5.47 -14.83 -16.64
N ARG A 61 -4.73 -15.01 -15.55
CA ARG A 61 -5.26 -15.31 -14.20
C ARG A 61 -5.28 -14.11 -13.25
N LYS A 62 -4.73 -12.94 -13.63
CA LYS A 62 -4.88 -11.73 -12.82
C LYS A 62 -6.34 -11.29 -12.82
N PRO A 63 -6.92 -10.94 -11.65
CA PRO A 63 -8.27 -10.40 -11.60
C PRO A 63 -8.33 -9.08 -12.39
N SER A 64 -9.31 -8.97 -13.29
CA SER A 64 -9.58 -7.73 -13.98
C SER A 64 -10.29 -6.74 -13.06
N VAL A 65 -9.89 -5.49 -13.12
CA VAL A 65 -10.46 -4.37 -12.36
C VAL A 65 -11.54 -3.68 -13.19
N PRO A 66 -12.73 -3.38 -12.64
CA PRO A 66 -13.75 -2.61 -13.34
C PRO A 66 -13.28 -1.17 -13.55
N VAL A 67 -13.54 -0.66 -14.73
CA VAL A 67 -13.24 0.71 -15.17
C VAL A 67 -14.55 1.40 -15.50
N ALA A 68 -14.76 2.63 -15.05
CA ALA A 68 -15.87 3.49 -15.45
C ALA A 68 -15.40 4.52 -16.48
N ALA A 69 -16.32 5.02 -17.29
CA ALA A 69 -16.02 6.13 -18.20
C ALA A 69 -15.54 7.36 -17.41
N GLY A 70 -14.44 7.96 -17.86
CA GLY A 70 -13.78 9.08 -17.22
C GLY A 70 -12.65 8.69 -16.24
N ASP A 71 -12.56 7.43 -15.81
CA ASP A 71 -11.43 6.99 -15.00
C ASP A 71 -10.12 7.09 -15.77
N VAL A 72 -9.02 7.32 -15.03
CA VAL A 72 -7.67 7.24 -15.58
C VAL A 72 -7.01 5.94 -15.11
N VAL A 73 -6.47 5.18 -16.05
CA VAL A 73 -5.89 3.86 -15.77
C VAL A 73 -4.47 3.79 -16.32
N VAL A 74 -3.62 3.05 -15.61
CA VAL A 74 -2.27 2.77 -16.07
C VAL A 74 -2.14 1.29 -16.31
N SER A 75 -1.87 0.92 -17.56
CA SER A 75 -1.66 -0.47 -17.95
C SER A 75 -0.88 -0.60 -19.25
N ALA A 76 -0.53 -1.85 -19.60
CA ALA A 76 0.09 -2.13 -20.89
C ALA A 76 -0.92 -1.97 -22.04
N GLU A 77 -0.44 -1.52 -23.19
CA GLU A 77 -1.25 -1.26 -24.41
C GLU A 77 -2.20 -2.40 -24.75
N ARG A 78 -1.71 -3.64 -24.64
CA ARG A 78 -2.52 -4.83 -24.90
C ARG A 78 -3.80 -4.86 -24.04
N PHE A 79 -3.66 -4.67 -22.74
CA PHE A 79 -4.79 -4.74 -21.81
C PHE A 79 -5.72 -3.55 -21.89
N LEU A 80 -5.21 -2.38 -22.25
CA LEU A 80 -6.04 -1.21 -22.56
C LEU A 80 -6.95 -1.46 -23.77
N ARG A 81 -6.43 -2.12 -24.80
CA ARG A 81 -7.15 -2.51 -26.02
C ARG A 81 -8.20 -3.59 -25.73
N ASP A 82 -7.77 -4.67 -25.05
CA ASP A 82 -8.64 -5.81 -24.74
C ASP A 82 -9.75 -5.46 -23.75
N GLY A 83 -9.56 -4.45 -22.91
CA GLY A 83 -10.49 -3.99 -21.88
C GLY A 83 -11.78 -3.32 -22.39
N ARG A 84 -11.87 -3.06 -23.70
CA ARG A 84 -13.02 -2.41 -24.35
C ARG A 84 -13.41 -1.04 -23.76
N ILE A 85 -12.45 -0.34 -23.15
CA ILE A 85 -12.64 0.94 -22.47
C ILE A 85 -12.56 2.15 -23.41
N LEU A 86 -12.28 1.96 -24.70
CA LEU A 86 -11.97 3.02 -25.67
C LEU A 86 -10.95 4.01 -25.11
N PRO A 87 -9.68 3.58 -24.93
CA PRO A 87 -8.68 4.36 -24.23
C PRO A 87 -8.24 5.59 -25.04
N GLU A 88 -8.26 6.75 -24.42
CA GLU A 88 -7.53 7.94 -24.84
C GLU A 88 -6.16 7.90 -24.16
N ILE A 89 -5.10 7.74 -24.93
CA ILE A 89 -3.73 7.71 -24.38
C ILE A 89 -3.31 9.12 -24.01
N LEU A 90 -3.04 9.35 -22.73
CA LEU A 90 -2.58 10.62 -22.18
C LEU A 90 -1.05 10.71 -22.14
N GLU A 91 -0.39 9.60 -21.79
CA GLU A 91 1.07 9.51 -21.70
C GLU A 91 1.51 8.07 -21.99
N THR A 92 2.67 7.93 -22.60
CA THR A 92 3.34 6.63 -22.80
C THR A 92 4.68 6.65 -22.10
N LEU A 93 4.89 5.71 -21.18
CA LEU A 93 6.11 5.63 -20.42
C LEU A 93 7.28 5.11 -21.27
N PRO A 94 8.52 5.61 -21.06
CA PRO A 94 9.69 5.05 -21.68
C PRO A 94 9.92 3.61 -21.21
N GLY A 95 10.45 2.79 -22.10
CA GLY A 95 10.62 1.35 -21.88
C GLY A 95 9.35 0.59 -22.24
N GLY A 96 9.34 -0.69 -21.94
CA GLY A 96 8.24 -1.60 -22.23
C GLY A 96 8.10 -2.68 -21.16
N SER A 97 7.04 -3.42 -21.26
CA SER A 97 6.81 -4.66 -20.51
C SER A 97 6.68 -5.83 -21.48
N ALA A 98 6.60 -7.05 -20.97
CA ALA A 98 6.30 -8.24 -21.78
C ALA A 98 4.94 -8.14 -22.52
N PHE A 99 4.10 -7.15 -22.16
CA PHE A 99 2.75 -6.94 -22.72
C PHE A 99 2.63 -5.65 -23.56
N GLY A 100 3.74 -5.05 -23.92
CA GLY A 100 3.80 -3.80 -24.66
C GLY A 100 4.17 -2.59 -23.79
N ARG A 101 4.04 -1.39 -24.35
CA ARG A 101 4.33 -0.15 -23.62
C ARG A 101 3.34 0.07 -22.50
N ILE A 102 3.80 0.65 -21.40
CA ILE A 102 2.93 1.09 -20.31
C ILE A 102 2.40 2.47 -20.63
N CYS A 103 1.09 2.62 -20.61
CA CYS A 103 0.43 3.89 -20.92
C CYS A 103 -0.46 4.34 -19.77
N VAL A 104 -0.55 5.65 -19.60
CA VAL A 104 -1.60 6.33 -18.84
C VAL A 104 -2.73 6.63 -19.82
N ALA A 105 -3.93 6.18 -19.54
CA ALA A 105 -5.05 6.35 -20.45
C ALA A 105 -6.34 6.73 -19.71
N ARG A 106 -7.12 7.62 -20.30
CA ARG A 106 -8.50 7.90 -19.87
C ARG A 106 -9.45 6.93 -20.56
N ALA A 107 -10.35 6.34 -19.80
CA ALA A 107 -11.38 5.47 -20.33
C ALA A 107 -12.56 6.29 -20.83
N ASN A 108 -12.91 6.19 -22.12
CA ASN A 108 -14.09 6.83 -22.69
C ASN A 108 -15.34 5.94 -22.60
N ARG A 109 -15.17 4.68 -22.20
CA ARG A 109 -16.26 3.72 -21.98
C ARG A 109 -15.95 2.81 -20.79
N SER A 110 -17.00 2.40 -20.08
CA SER A 110 -16.87 1.41 -19.01
C SER A 110 -16.48 0.05 -19.55
N GLY A 111 -15.64 -0.67 -18.79
CA GLY A 111 -15.12 -1.98 -19.15
C GLY A 111 -14.39 -2.65 -18.00
N ARG A 112 -13.46 -3.52 -18.33
CA ARG A 112 -12.59 -4.20 -17.34
C ARG A 112 -11.20 -4.34 -17.90
N ILE A 113 -10.17 -4.09 -17.08
CA ILE A 113 -8.79 -4.22 -17.50
C ILE A 113 -7.95 -5.05 -16.50
N VAL A 114 -6.88 -5.61 -16.99
CA VAL A 114 -5.80 -6.13 -16.15
C VAL A 114 -4.81 -5.00 -15.91
N LEU A 115 -4.47 -4.74 -14.65
CA LEU A 115 -3.48 -3.71 -14.31
C LEU A 115 -2.07 -4.26 -14.46
N VAL A 116 -1.26 -3.58 -15.25
CA VAL A 116 0.18 -3.78 -15.39
C VAL A 116 0.83 -2.40 -15.26
N GLY A 117 1.48 -2.18 -14.14
CA GLY A 117 2.10 -0.90 -13.86
C GLY A 117 3.59 -0.85 -14.20
N PRO A 118 4.20 0.32 -14.02
CA PRO A 118 5.62 0.50 -14.21
C PRO A 118 6.42 -0.31 -13.17
N GLU A 119 7.61 -0.74 -13.58
CA GLU A 119 8.57 -1.40 -12.70
C GLU A 119 9.41 -0.34 -11.98
N GLY A 120 9.64 -0.57 -10.68
CA GLY A 120 10.50 0.27 -9.85
C GLY A 120 9.93 1.66 -9.50
N ASN A 121 10.62 2.31 -8.56
CA ASN A 121 10.17 3.58 -7.96
C ASN A 121 10.13 4.74 -8.96
N GLN A 122 11.09 4.81 -9.88
CA GLN A 122 11.15 5.90 -10.87
C GLN A 122 9.95 5.89 -11.80
N GLY A 123 9.54 4.72 -12.27
CA GLY A 123 8.37 4.59 -13.14
C GLY A 123 7.08 4.98 -12.42
N VAL A 124 6.91 4.53 -11.17
CA VAL A 124 5.76 4.92 -10.35
C VAL A 124 5.75 6.42 -10.09
N SER A 125 6.88 7.00 -9.67
CA SER A 125 6.99 8.43 -9.41
C SER A 125 6.67 9.27 -10.66
N ARG A 126 7.15 8.85 -11.84
CA ARG A 126 6.82 9.52 -13.11
C ARG A 126 5.32 9.52 -13.39
N VAL A 127 4.65 8.39 -13.20
CA VAL A 127 3.19 8.31 -13.37
C VAL A 127 2.47 9.21 -12.38
N LEU A 128 2.84 9.19 -11.10
CA LEU A 128 2.21 10.00 -10.07
C LEU A 128 2.42 11.50 -10.32
N SER A 129 3.64 11.91 -10.75
CA SER A 129 3.92 13.29 -11.16
C SER A 129 3.03 13.71 -12.34
N PHE A 130 3.00 12.90 -13.40
CA PHE A 130 2.15 13.17 -14.56
C PHE A 130 0.67 13.35 -14.16
N LEU A 131 0.12 12.40 -13.40
CA LEU A 131 -1.29 12.44 -12.99
C LEU A 131 -1.64 13.70 -12.20
N ARG A 132 -0.73 14.18 -11.37
CA ARG A 132 -0.92 15.37 -10.55
C ARG A 132 -0.67 16.64 -11.33
N ASP A 133 0.45 16.73 -12.02
CA ASP A 133 0.96 17.97 -12.63
C ASP A 133 0.11 18.35 -13.84
N GLU A 134 -0.36 17.37 -14.61
CA GLU A 134 -1.34 17.55 -15.71
C GLU A 134 -2.79 17.61 -15.23
N GLY A 135 -3.03 17.49 -13.91
CA GLY A 135 -4.39 17.50 -13.36
C GLY A 135 -5.29 16.37 -13.85
N ALA A 136 -4.68 15.27 -14.34
CA ALA A 136 -5.42 14.16 -14.94
C ALA A 136 -6.31 13.43 -13.93
N ALA A 137 -5.90 13.37 -12.65
CA ALA A 137 -6.70 12.88 -11.53
C ALA A 137 -6.17 13.40 -10.19
N ARG A 138 -7.08 13.72 -9.27
CA ARG A 138 -6.74 14.15 -7.89
C ARG A 138 -6.66 12.98 -6.93
N THR A 139 -7.48 11.95 -7.14
CA THR A 139 -7.56 10.75 -6.31
C THR A 139 -6.87 9.61 -7.03
N ILE A 140 -5.82 9.07 -6.43
CA ILE A 140 -4.98 8.04 -7.04
C ILE A 140 -4.93 6.83 -6.12
N LEU A 141 -5.30 5.65 -6.65
CA LEU A 141 -5.24 4.38 -5.93
C LEU A 141 -4.20 3.46 -6.58
N VAL A 142 -3.29 2.92 -5.78
CA VAL A 142 -2.17 2.11 -6.26
C VAL A 142 -2.23 0.71 -5.64
N ASP A 143 -2.38 -0.33 -6.46
CA ASP A 143 -2.30 -1.73 -6.01
C ASP A 143 -0.85 -2.20 -5.96
N GLY A 144 -0.37 -2.66 -4.82
CA GLY A 144 1.01 -3.08 -4.66
C GLY A 144 1.23 -4.10 -3.54
N ALA A 145 2.37 -4.81 -3.58
CA ALA A 145 2.79 -5.68 -2.49
C ALA A 145 3.52 -4.88 -1.39
N ILE A 146 3.50 -5.37 -0.14
CA ILE A 146 4.07 -4.67 1.02
C ILE A 146 5.59 -4.44 0.89
N ASN A 147 6.31 -5.35 0.25
CA ASN A 147 7.74 -5.19 -0.03
C ASN A 147 8.04 -4.02 -0.98
N ARG A 148 7.00 -3.34 -1.49
CA ARG A 148 7.08 -2.15 -2.33
C ARG A 148 6.57 -0.89 -1.61
N ILE A 149 6.42 -0.93 -0.28
CA ILE A 149 6.06 0.27 0.52
C ILE A 149 7.15 1.35 0.41
N THR A 150 8.40 0.98 0.12
CA THR A 150 9.46 1.96 -0.21
C THR A 150 9.06 2.92 -1.33
N GLN A 151 8.15 2.51 -2.21
CA GLN A 151 7.59 3.36 -3.26
C GLN A 151 6.58 4.37 -2.71
N VAL A 152 5.91 4.04 -1.59
CA VAL A 152 5.05 4.98 -0.87
C VAL A 152 5.88 6.09 -0.23
N ALA A 153 7.02 5.72 0.38
CA ALA A 153 7.94 6.66 1.02
C ALA A 153 8.48 7.72 0.06
N SER A 154 8.66 7.36 -1.21
CA SER A 154 9.17 8.29 -2.22
C SER A 154 8.15 9.36 -2.67
N TRP A 155 6.88 9.25 -2.25
CA TRP A 155 5.84 10.19 -2.66
C TRP A 155 5.29 11.01 -1.49
N PRO A 156 5.55 12.33 -1.43
CA PRO A 156 5.10 13.18 -0.34
C PRO A 156 3.57 13.16 -0.16
N GLY A 157 3.11 12.95 1.08
CA GLY A 157 1.69 12.90 1.40
C GLY A 157 0.96 11.63 0.95
N ALA A 158 1.67 10.64 0.42
CA ALA A 158 1.09 9.33 0.17
C ALA A 158 0.85 8.57 1.47
N ARG A 159 -0.17 7.75 1.46
CA ARG A 159 -0.51 6.87 2.55
C ARG A 159 -0.80 5.46 2.06
N PHE A 160 -0.84 4.52 2.99
CA PHE A 160 -1.16 3.14 2.62
C PHE A 160 -2.29 2.56 3.47
N VAL A 161 -2.99 1.61 2.87
CA VAL A 161 -3.90 0.69 3.54
C VAL A 161 -3.24 -0.69 3.52
N PHE A 162 -3.21 -1.35 4.67
CA PHE A 162 -2.65 -2.69 4.79
C PHE A 162 -3.76 -3.73 4.85
N VAL A 163 -3.84 -4.57 3.83
CA VAL A 163 -4.83 -5.64 3.74
C VAL A 163 -4.19 -6.95 4.16
N LEU A 164 -4.66 -7.54 5.23
CA LEU A 164 -4.26 -8.87 5.69
C LEU A 164 -5.44 -9.84 5.67
N ARG A 165 -5.13 -11.11 5.44
CA ARG A 165 -6.11 -12.19 5.49
C ARG A 165 -5.60 -13.26 6.43
N THR A 166 -6.48 -13.77 7.28
CA THR A 166 -6.14 -14.82 8.23
C THR A 166 -7.30 -15.78 8.49
N ASP A 167 -6.94 -16.96 8.90
CA ASP A 167 -7.79 -17.98 9.50
C ASP A 167 -7.31 -18.30 10.94
N ALA A 168 -7.86 -19.34 11.54
CA ALA A 168 -7.48 -19.75 12.90
C ALA A 168 -5.99 -20.12 13.02
N ALA A 169 -5.42 -20.76 12.01
CA ALA A 169 -4.00 -21.18 12.02
C ALA A 169 -3.03 -19.99 11.87
N GLY A 170 -3.40 -18.97 11.09
CA GLY A 170 -2.59 -17.79 10.85
C GLY A 170 -2.80 -16.64 11.84
N LEU A 171 -3.71 -16.77 12.81
CA LEU A 171 -4.22 -15.70 13.65
C LEU A 171 -3.10 -14.92 14.38
N ASP A 172 -2.21 -15.62 15.07
CA ASP A 172 -1.13 -15.00 15.85
C ASP A 172 -0.10 -14.29 14.95
N LYS A 173 0.20 -14.86 13.78
CA LYS A 173 1.07 -14.23 12.77
C LYS A 173 0.45 -12.93 12.27
N ALA A 174 -0.84 -12.96 11.91
CA ALA A 174 -1.55 -11.79 11.43
C ALA A 174 -1.64 -10.69 12.50
N ALA A 175 -1.89 -11.05 13.75
CA ALA A 175 -1.93 -10.11 14.87
C ALA A 175 -0.55 -9.46 15.12
N ARG A 176 0.54 -10.24 15.10
CA ARG A 176 1.91 -9.70 15.21
C ARG A 176 2.20 -8.72 14.06
N GLN A 177 1.86 -9.08 12.83
CA GLN A 177 2.04 -8.19 11.67
C GLN A 177 1.25 -6.89 11.81
N ALA A 178 0.00 -6.96 12.27
CA ALA A 178 -0.83 -5.79 12.48
C ALA A 178 -0.23 -4.86 13.56
N ARG A 179 0.16 -5.40 14.73
CA ARG A 179 0.78 -4.63 15.82
C ARG A 179 2.09 -3.98 15.38
N ARG A 180 2.98 -4.78 14.76
CA ARG A 180 4.26 -4.29 14.25
C ARG A 180 4.06 -3.12 13.28
N LEU A 181 3.15 -3.27 12.31
CA LEU A 181 2.90 -2.24 11.33
C LEU A 181 2.25 -0.99 11.94
N SER A 182 1.29 -1.17 12.84
CA SER A 182 0.69 -0.07 13.60
C SER A 182 1.76 0.72 14.35
N LEU A 183 2.66 0.04 15.05
CA LEU A 183 3.75 0.66 15.78
C LEU A 183 4.73 1.41 14.87
N LEU A 184 5.15 0.78 13.76
CA LEU A 184 6.04 1.40 12.77
C LEU A 184 5.41 2.66 12.12
N SER A 185 4.12 2.68 11.92
CA SER A 185 3.41 3.82 11.34
C SER A 185 3.23 5.01 12.31
N THR A 186 3.61 4.84 13.58
CA THR A 186 3.61 5.92 14.59
C THR A 186 4.99 6.53 14.82
N LEU A 187 6.02 6.03 14.15
CA LEU A 187 7.37 6.56 14.28
C LEU A 187 7.40 8.04 13.85
N LYS A 188 8.07 8.82 14.65
CA LYS A 188 8.18 10.26 14.43
C LYS A 188 9.26 10.59 13.40
N PRO A 189 9.11 11.71 12.68
CA PRO A 189 10.19 12.19 11.84
C PRO A 189 11.43 12.53 12.68
N VAL A 190 12.58 12.43 12.03
CA VAL A 190 13.87 12.82 12.61
C VAL A 190 13.82 14.26 13.08
N PRO A 191 14.16 14.56 14.35
CA PRO A 191 14.27 15.95 14.84
C PRO A 191 15.37 16.73 14.10
N ALA A 192 15.20 18.04 14.01
CA ALA A 192 16.25 18.91 13.48
C ALA A 192 17.52 18.81 14.35
N GLY A 193 18.67 18.68 13.69
CA GLY A 193 19.96 18.53 14.35
C GLY A 193 20.27 17.13 14.88
N PHE A 194 19.41 16.14 14.66
CA PHE A 194 19.68 14.76 15.06
C PHE A 194 20.92 14.23 14.36
N GLY A 195 21.73 13.47 15.10
CA GLY A 195 23.00 12.88 14.63
C GLY A 195 24.22 13.74 14.95
N ALA A 196 24.03 14.94 15.51
CA ALA A 196 25.12 15.80 15.98
C ALA A 196 25.47 15.55 17.47
N GLY A 197 24.59 14.87 18.22
CA GLY A 197 24.74 14.59 19.64
C GLY A 197 25.35 13.22 19.92
N GLU A 198 26.01 13.11 21.10
CA GLU A 198 26.41 11.80 21.61
C GLU A 198 25.19 10.90 21.84
N GLY A 199 25.26 9.64 21.41
CA GLY A 199 24.16 8.68 21.57
C GLY A 199 23.08 8.74 20.50
N GLU A 200 23.29 9.47 19.41
CA GLU A 200 22.41 9.51 18.23
C GLU A 200 23.08 8.88 17.01
N VAL A 201 22.37 8.00 16.31
CA VAL A 201 22.89 7.28 15.14
C VAL A 201 21.94 7.38 13.96
N LEU A 202 22.49 7.85 12.84
CA LEU A 202 21.84 7.80 11.52
C LEU A 202 22.26 6.50 10.83
N LEU A 203 21.36 5.54 10.70
CA LEU A 203 21.66 4.29 10.00
C LEU A 203 21.52 4.49 8.49
N ALA A 204 22.63 4.27 7.78
CA ALA A 204 22.62 4.27 6.29
C ALA A 204 21.96 2.99 5.72
N GLY A 205 21.70 1.99 6.52
CA GLY A 205 21.16 0.70 6.14
C GLY A 205 19.97 0.25 7.01
N PRO A 206 19.55 -1.01 6.86
CA PRO A 206 18.42 -1.54 7.60
C PRO A 206 18.72 -1.73 9.09
N LEU A 207 17.72 -1.49 9.92
CA LEU A 207 17.71 -1.86 11.33
C LEU A 207 17.22 -3.31 11.46
N THR A 208 18.18 -4.23 11.59
CA THR A 208 17.96 -5.66 11.84
C THR A 208 18.23 -6.00 13.29
N ALA A 209 17.90 -7.21 13.76
CA ALA A 209 18.27 -7.70 15.08
C ALA A 209 19.79 -7.62 15.31
N ALA A 210 20.59 -8.00 14.29
CA ALA A 210 22.06 -7.92 14.36
C ALA A 210 22.56 -6.47 14.45
N THR A 211 22.02 -5.56 13.64
CA THR A 211 22.36 -4.14 13.70
C THR A 211 21.98 -3.54 15.07
N ALA A 212 20.80 -3.87 15.58
CA ALA A 212 20.33 -3.40 16.88
C ALA A 212 21.22 -3.89 18.04
N ALA A 213 21.66 -5.14 17.98
CA ALA A 213 22.57 -5.74 18.99
C ALA A 213 23.99 -5.15 18.93
N ALA A 214 24.44 -4.71 17.75
CA ALA A 214 25.75 -4.09 17.57
C ALA A 214 25.82 -2.62 18.00
N LEU A 215 24.69 -1.97 18.28
CA LEU A 215 24.67 -0.59 18.74
C LEU A 215 25.24 -0.47 20.17
N PRO A 216 26.15 0.48 20.43
CA PRO A 216 26.63 0.75 21.77
C PRO A 216 25.51 1.03 22.77
N GLU A 217 25.71 0.67 24.03
CA GLU A 217 24.73 0.94 25.09
C GLU A 217 24.47 2.44 25.31
N SER A 218 25.43 3.30 24.96
CA SER A 218 25.29 4.76 25.03
C SER A 218 24.28 5.33 24.01
N VAL A 219 23.96 4.58 22.94
CA VAL A 219 23.01 5.03 21.89
C VAL A 219 21.58 5.06 22.46
N ARG A 220 20.96 6.22 22.42
CA ARG A 220 19.58 6.47 22.87
C ARG A 220 18.61 6.77 21.73
N GLY A 221 19.11 7.28 20.61
CA GLY A 221 18.33 7.62 19.43
C GLY A 221 18.88 7.00 18.17
N VAL A 222 18.00 6.41 17.37
CA VAL A 222 18.36 5.81 16.08
C VAL A 222 17.39 6.34 15.02
N SER A 223 17.93 6.66 13.86
CA SER A 223 17.13 7.04 12.70
C SER A 223 17.39 6.11 11.52
N VAL A 224 16.33 5.79 10.79
CA VAL A 224 16.36 5.09 9.51
C VAL A 224 15.70 5.95 8.43
N GLU A 225 15.94 5.66 7.16
CA GLU A 225 15.37 6.39 6.02
C GLU A 225 13.83 6.45 6.10
N ASP A 226 13.20 5.30 6.25
CA ASP A 226 11.77 5.13 6.48
C ASP A 226 11.51 3.81 7.25
N PHE A 227 10.26 3.57 7.65
CA PHE A 227 9.94 2.40 8.47
C PHE A 227 10.13 1.07 7.75
N THR A 228 10.23 1.04 6.42
CA THR A 228 10.46 -0.20 5.66
C THR A 228 11.89 -0.72 5.83
N LYS A 229 12.80 0.14 6.33
CA LYS A 229 14.17 -0.24 6.71
C LYS A 229 14.24 -0.91 8.09
N VAL A 230 13.14 -1.03 8.81
CA VAL A 230 13.08 -1.70 10.11
C VAL A 230 12.69 -3.16 9.89
N PHE A 231 13.61 -4.08 10.16
CA PHE A 231 13.43 -5.53 10.01
C PHE A 231 13.34 -6.26 11.37
N LEU A 232 13.05 -5.52 12.43
CA LEU A 232 12.77 -6.11 13.75
C LEU A 232 11.37 -6.71 13.78
N GLU A 233 11.21 -7.89 14.34
CA GLU A 233 9.91 -8.48 14.61
C GLU A 233 9.15 -7.73 15.73
N ASP A 234 7.84 -7.99 15.93
CA ASP A 234 7.00 -7.25 16.90
C ASP A 234 7.62 -7.20 18.31
N GLY A 235 8.11 -8.32 18.81
CA GLY A 235 8.75 -8.39 20.14
C GLY A 235 10.10 -7.67 20.21
N GLU A 236 10.93 -7.84 19.18
CA GLU A 236 12.24 -7.20 19.09
C GLU A 236 12.10 -5.67 18.98
N LEU A 237 11.13 -5.21 18.18
CA LEU A 237 10.85 -3.78 18.00
C LEU A 237 10.38 -3.15 19.31
N ARG A 238 9.47 -3.81 20.05
CA ARG A 238 9.02 -3.32 21.37
C ARG A 238 10.18 -3.28 22.38
N SER A 239 11.01 -4.31 22.41
CA SER A 239 12.22 -4.34 23.24
C SER A 239 13.19 -3.22 22.87
N PHE A 240 13.42 -2.98 21.59
CA PHE A 240 14.24 -1.88 21.11
C PHE A 240 13.72 -0.52 21.58
N LEU A 241 12.42 -0.28 21.41
CA LEU A 241 11.75 0.98 21.76
C LEU A 241 11.63 1.21 23.28
N SER A 242 11.78 0.16 24.11
CA SER A 242 11.78 0.34 25.57
C SER A 242 13.05 1.02 26.11
N GLY A 243 14.14 0.96 25.35
CA GLY A 243 15.42 1.56 25.75
C GLY A 243 15.96 2.63 24.80
N ARG A 244 15.41 2.76 23.60
CA ARG A 244 15.89 3.66 22.55
C ARG A 244 14.74 4.32 21.80
N ALA A 245 14.94 5.56 21.38
CA ALA A 245 14.02 6.22 20.44
C ALA A 245 14.36 5.78 19.01
N LEU A 246 13.32 5.58 18.19
CA LEU A 246 13.46 5.28 16.76
C LEU A 246 12.72 6.36 15.95
N PHE A 247 13.43 6.92 14.99
CA PHE A 247 12.93 7.98 14.11
C PHE A 247 13.02 7.54 12.65
N VAL A 248 12.26 8.19 11.79
CA VAL A 248 12.27 7.99 10.34
C VAL A 248 12.54 9.31 9.62
N GLY A 249 13.36 9.26 8.57
CA GLY A 249 13.60 10.41 7.71
C GLY A 249 12.31 10.81 6.97
N THR A 250 11.57 9.81 6.46
CA THR A 250 10.30 10.02 5.78
C THR A 250 9.19 9.25 6.51
N PRO A 251 8.28 9.94 7.23
CA PRO A 251 7.11 9.30 7.82
C PRO A 251 6.11 8.90 6.74
N ILE A 252 5.49 7.72 6.89
CA ILE A 252 4.48 7.22 5.97
C ILE A 252 3.21 6.91 6.75
N GLU A 253 2.11 7.54 6.39
CA GLU A 253 0.82 7.38 7.05
C GLU A 253 0.22 5.99 6.75
N CYS A 254 -0.13 5.23 7.81
CA CYS A 254 -1.03 4.09 7.70
C CYS A 254 -2.48 4.57 7.86
N ALA A 255 -3.23 4.58 6.77
CA ALA A 255 -4.65 4.97 6.78
C ALA A 255 -5.54 3.95 7.49
N GLY A 256 -5.09 2.70 7.59
CA GLY A 256 -5.78 1.64 8.33
C GLY A 256 -5.34 0.23 7.92
N ILE A 257 -5.79 -0.74 8.71
CA ILE A 257 -5.52 -2.16 8.52
C ILE A 257 -6.84 -2.86 8.21
N VAL A 258 -6.95 -3.45 7.03
CA VAL A 258 -8.13 -4.23 6.62
C VAL A 258 -7.89 -5.70 6.95
N ALA A 259 -8.66 -6.23 7.89
CA ALA A 259 -8.58 -7.64 8.28
C ALA A 259 -9.69 -8.47 7.62
N VAL A 260 -9.29 -9.42 6.76
CA VAL A 260 -10.15 -10.39 6.11
C VAL A 260 -10.08 -11.68 6.91
N LEU A 261 -11.12 -11.92 7.74
CA LEU A 261 -11.16 -13.07 8.63
C LEU A 261 -11.88 -14.24 7.97
N ARG A 262 -11.34 -15.45 8.12
CA ARG A 262 -11.94 -16.71 7.66
C ARG A 262 -12.10 -17.66 8.83
N GLY A 263 -13.35 -17.92 9.23
CA GLY A 263 -13.65 -18.83 10.35
C GLY A 263 -13.13 -18.34 11.71
N VAL A 264 -12.79 -17.05 11.84
CA VAL A 264 -12.33 -16.40 13.08
C VAL A 264 -13.25 -15.23 13.37
N SER A 265 -13.71 -15.09 14.61
CA SER A 265 -14.54 -13.96 15.03
C SER A 265 -13.73 -12.67 15.10
N ARG A 266 -14.38 -11.52 14.89
CA ARG A 266 -13.76 -10.18 15.07
C ARG A 266 -13.21 -10.05 16.50
N GLN A 267 -13.97 -10.48 17.48
CA GLN A 267 -13.58 -10.41 18.89
C GLN A 267 -12.31 -11.23 19.18
N THR A 268 -12.20 -12.44 18.62
CA THR A 268 -11.01 -13.28 18.74
C THR A 268 -9.78 -12.62 18.14
N PHE A 269 -9.91 -11.94 16.98
CA PHE A 269 -8.80 -11.20 16.40
C PHE A 269 -8.44 -9.98 17.24
N LEU A 270 -9.42 -9.18 17.67
CA LEU A 270 -9.19 -7.97 18.48
C LEU A 270 -8.53 -8.29 19.82
N SER A 271 -8.86 -9.42 20.47
CA SER A 271 -8.23 -9.82 21.74
C SER A 271 -6.71 -10.10 21.64
N ARG A 272 -6.17 -10.19 20.41
CA ARG A 272 -4.74 -10.36 20.15
C ARG A 272 -4.02 -9.03 19.86
N LEU A 273 -4.74 -7.92 19.86
CA LEU A 273 -4.23 -6.59 19.54
C LEU A 273 -4.21 -5.69 20.78
N ASP A 274 -3.31 -4.74 20.78
CA ASP A 274 -3.38 -3.59 21.69
C ASP A 274 -4.45 -2.59 21.18
N GLU A 275 -4.92 -1.72 22.07
CA GLU A 275 -5.98 -0.74 21.78
C GLU A 275 -5.63 0.18 20.60
N GLY A 276 -4.38 0.66 20.54
CA GLY A 276 -3.90 1.51 19.45
C GLY A 276 -3.92 0.81 18.09
N THR A 277 -3.60 -0.47 18.04
CA THR A 277 -3.70 -1.27 16.82
C THR A 277 -5.16 -1.59 16.49
N ALA A 278 -5.95 -1.98 17.49
CA ALA A 278 -7.36 -2.35 17.31
C ALA A 278 -8.19 -1.20 16.73
N SER A 279 -7.93 0.05 17.15
CA SER A 279 -8.61 1.24 16.64
C SER A 279 -8.37 1.53 15.15
N ARG A 280 -7.33 0.95 14.56
CA ARG A 280 -6.97 1.09 13.13
C ARG A 280 -7.50 -0.03 12.26
N VAL A 281 -8.11 -1.07 12.86
CA VAL A 281 -8.57 -2.25 12.12
C VAL A 281 -9.99 -2.06 11.60
N VAL A 282 -10.15 -2.33 10.31
CA VAL A 282 -11.44 -2.41 9.62
C VAL A 282 -11.66 -3.86 9.17
N PHE A 283 -12.83 -4.41 9.46
CA PHE A 283 -13.12 -5.80 9.14
C PHE A 283 -13.96 -5.91 7.87
N ASN A 284 -13.54 -6.78 6.97
CA ASN A 284 -14.28 -7.19 5.77
C ASN A 284 -15.21 -6.07 5.23
N PRO A 285 -14.67 -4.88 4.87
CA PRO A 285 -15.51 -3.73 4.54
C PRO A 285 -16.39 -3.95 3.31
N TYR A 286 -16.22 -5.08 2.64
CA TYR A 286 -16.97 -5.51 1.46
C TYR A 286 -17.93 -6.69 1.72
N GLU A 287 -18.04 -7.19 2.95
CA GLU A 287 -19.13 -8.06 3.29
C GLU A 287 -20.42 -7.23 3.37
N LEU A 288 -21.42 -7.64 2.60
CA LEU A 288 -22.75 -7.07 2.72
C LEU A 288 -23.21 -7.26 4.16
N SER A 289 -23.68 -6.18 4.79
CA SER A 289 -24.39 -6.31 6.07
C SER A 289 -25.55 -7.30 5.88
N PRO A 290 -25.83 -8.17 6.84
CA PRO A 290 -26.97 -9.10 6.74
C PRO A 290 -28.29 -8.42 6.37
N GLU A 291 -28.45 -7.13 6.69
CA GLU A 291 -29.60 -6.28 6.34
C GLU A 291 -29.65 -5.87 4.87
N ALA A 292 -28.55 -5.98 4.10
CA ALA A 292 -28.53 -5.67 2.69
C ALA A 292 -28.69 -6.92 1.80
N ALA A 293 -28.81 -8.10 2.40
CA ALA A 293 -29.02 -9.39 1.73
C ALA A 293 -30.47 -9.91 1.88
N ALA A 294 -31.35 -9.17 2.55
CA ALA A 294 -32.78 -9.38 2.64
C ALA A 294 -33.51 -8.35 1.76
#